data_2c33ca4f4f5679708b5f7e2f32003714
#
_entry.id   2c33ca4f4f5679708b5f7e2f32003714
#
_cell.length_a   1.000
_cell.length_b   1.000
_cell.length_c   1.000
_cell.angle_alpha   90.00
_cell.angle_beta   90.00
_cell.angle_gamma   90.00
#
_symmetry.space_group_name_H-M   'P 1'
#
loop_
_entity.id
_entity.type
_entity.pdbx_description
1 polymer ?
#
loop_
_entity_poly.entity_id
_entity_poly.type
_entity_poly.pdbx_seq_one_letter_code
_entity_poly.pdbx_strand_id
1 'polypeptide(L)'
;MEGFTLILSLLSGVALFLFGMSLMGDGLKKAAGEKLELILYRLTNTPLKGILLGTAVTAIIQSSSATTVMVVGFVNAGMMKVSQAIGIIMGANIGT
;
A
#
# COMPACT_ATOMS: atom_id res chain seq x y z
N MET A 1 8.36 -31.59 14.09
CA MET A 1 6.97 -31.36 13.66
C MET A 1 6.50 -29.94 13.82
N GLU A 2 6.73 -29.32 14.98
CA GLU A 2 6.31 -27.93 15.22
C GLU A 2 6.99 -26.97 14.27
N GLY A 3 8.29 -27.15 14.00
CA GLY A 3 9.02 -26.29 13.07
C GLY A 3 8.48 -26.38 11.64
N PHE A 4 8.10 -27.57 11.21
CA PHE A 4 7.52 -27.79 9.90
C PHE A 4 6.15 -27.10 9.78
N THR A 5 5.32 -27.27 10.81
CA THR A 5 4.00 -26.63 10.85
C THR A 5 4.13 -25.10 10.86
N LEU A 6 5.11 -24.58 11.62
CA LEU A 6 5.37 -23.15 11.68
C LEU A 6 5.79 -22.61 10.32
N ILE A 7 6.68 -23.30 9.62
CA ILE A 7 7.12 -22.90 8.29
C ILE A 7 5.96 -22.91 7.30
N LEU A 8 5.13 -23.95 7.32
CA LEU A 8 3.96 -24.02 6.44
C LEU A 8 2.97 -22.91 6.73
N SER A 9 2.73 -22.60 8.00
CA SER A 9 1.84 -21.51 8.39
C SER A 9 2.37 -20.17 7.92
N LEU A 10 3.67 -19.94 8.07
CA LEU A 10 4.32 -18.72 7.63
C LEU A 10 4.22 -18.55 6.10
N LEU A 11 4.54 -19.62 5.36
CA LEU A 11 4.44 -19.59 3.90
C LEU A 11 3.00 -19.35 3.43
N SER A 12 2.03 -19.97 4.10
CA SER A 12 0.61 -19.77 3.78
C SER A 12 0.20 -18.31 4.00
N GLY A 13 0.63 -17.73 5.12
CA GLY A 13 0.34 -16.33 5.43
C GLY A 13 0.94 -15.37 4.42
N VAL A 14 2.19 -15.59 4.03
CA VAL A 14 2.86 -14.78 3.02
C VAL A 14 2.16 -14.92 1.67
N ALA A 15 1.78 -16.14 1.29
CA ALA A 15 1.08 -16.38 0.03
C ALA A 15 -0.27 -15.67 0.00
N LEU A 16 -1.03 -15.74 1.08
CA LEU A 16 -2.31 -15.03 1.20
C LEU A 16 -2.13 -13.52 1.16
N PHE A 17 -1.10 -13.02 1.81
CA PHE A 17 -0.77 -11.59 1.80
C PHE A 17 -0.48 -11.11 0.37
N LEU A 18 0.39 -11.81 -0.34
CA LEU A 18 0.76 -11.46 -1.72
C LEU A 18 -0.43 -11.55 -2.66
N PHE A 19 -1.24 -12.59 -2.50
CA PHE A 19 -2.45 -12.77 -3.30
C PHE A 19 -3.45 -11.64 -3.04
N GLY A 20 -3.69 -11.32 -1.77
CA GLY A 20 -4.58 -10.23 -1.40
C GLY A 20 -4.10 -8.87 -1.91
N MET A 21 -2.80 -8.63 -1.87
CA MET A 21 -2.20 -7.41 -2.39
C MET A 21 -2.41 -7.30 -3.90
N SER A 22 -2.21 -8.40 -4.65
CA SER A 22 -2.46 -8.44 -6.09
C SER A 22 -3.93 -8.20 -6.42
N LEU A 23 -4.84 -8.84 -5.68
CA LEU A 23 -6.29 -8.65 -5.88
C LEU A 23 -6.69 -7.20 -5.63
N MET A 24 -6.16 -6.60 -4.58
CA MET A 24 -6.45 -5.21 -4.24
C MET A 24 -5.98 -4.27 -5.36
N GLY A 25 -4.76 -4.45 -5.84
CA GLY A 25 -4.22 -3.63 -6.93
C GLY A 25 -5.01 -3.77 -8.21
N ASP A 26 -5.31 -5.01 -8.61
CA ASP A 26 -6.09 -5.28 -9.81
C ASP A 26 -7.51 -4.74 -9.69
N GLY A 27 -8.13 -4.90 -8.51
CA GLY A 27 -9.47 -4.41 -8.26
C GLY A 27 -9.55 -2.89 -8.36
N LEU A 28 -8.57 -2.20 -7.81
CA LEU A 28 -8.50 -0.75 -7.88
C LEU A 28 -8.28 -0.26 -9.32
N LYS A 29 -7.43 -0.93 -10.08
CA LYS A 29 -7.23 -0.61 -11.50
C LYS A 29 -8.52 -0.74 -12.29
N LYS A 30 -9.27 -1.82 -12.08
CA LYS A 30 -10.53 -2.06 -12.78
C LYS A 30 -11.61 -1.09 -12.36
N ALA A 31 -11.69 -0.77 -11.08
CA ALA A 31 -12.72 0.11 -10.54
C ALA A 31 -12.52 1.58 -10.94
N ALA A 32 -11.28 2.05 -10.89
CA ALA A 32 -10.96 3.46 -11.09
C ALA A 32 -10.28 3.74 -12.44
N GLY A 33 -9.73 2.71 -13.08
CA GLY A 33 -9.05 2.83 -14.36
C GLY A 33 -7.86 3.78 -14.29
N GLU A 34 -7.61 4.48 -15.41
CA GLU A 34 -6.50 5.42 -15.53
C GLU A 34 -6.65 6.63 -14.62
N LYS A 35 -7.87 6.96 -14.22
CA LYS A 35 -8.14 8.13 -13.37
C LYS A 35 -7.47 8.00 -12.00
N LEU A 36 -7.49 6.81 -11.41
CA LEU A 36 -6.86 6.60 -10.10
C LEU A 36 -5.35 6.81 -10.17
N GLU A 37 -4.71 6.29 -11.20
CA GLU A 37 -3.28 6.49 -11.42
C GLU A 37 -2.94 7.97 -11.56
N LEU A 38 -3.73 8.71 -12.33
CA LEU A 38 -3.54 10.14 -12.50
C LEU A 38 -3.75 10.92 -11.20
N ILE A 39 -4.78 10.55 -10.44
CA ILE A 39 -5.05 11.18 -9.14
C ILE A 39 -3.90 10.92 -8.17
N LEU A 40 -3.42 9.68 -8.09
CA LEU A 40 -2.28 9.35 -7.25
C LEU A 40 -1.03 10.12 -7.65
N TYR A 41 -0.79 10.26 -8.95
CA TYR A 41 0.34 11.02 -9.45
C TYR A 41 0.26 12.47 -9.01
N ARG A 42 -0.91 13.09 -9.16
CA ARG A 42 -1.12 14.49 -8.76
C ARG A 42 -0.99 14.72 -7.26
N LEU A 43 -1.46 13.76 -6.47
CA LEU A 43 -1.41 13.86 -5.01
C LEU A 43 -0.03 13.57 -4.44
N THR A 44 0.82 12.90 -5.19
CA THR A 44 2.13 12.46 -4.70
C THR A 44 3.28 12.93 -5.59
N ASN A 45 3.06 13.93 -6.44
CA ASN A 45 4.11 14.40 -7.35
C ASN A 45 5.25 15.13 -6.63
N THR A 46 5.05 15.52 -5.39
CA THR A 46 6.12 16.04 -4.52
C THR A 46 6.17 15.25 -3.23
N PRO A 47 7.36 15.11 -2.59
CA PRO A 47 7.45 14.37 -1.31
C PRO A 47 6.55 14.96 -0.23
N LEU A 48 6.41 16.27 -0.16
CA LEU A 48 5.56 16.92 0.83
C LEU A 48 4.10 16.53 0.67
N LYS A 49 3.60 16.49 -0.56
CA LYS A 49 2.22 16.06 -0.84
C LYS A 49 2.01 14.60 -0.44
N GLY A 50 2.98 13.74 -0.71
CA GLY A 50 2.94 12.34 -0.30
C GLY A 50 2.86 12.20 1.22
N ILE A 51 3.67 12.94 1.94
CA ILE A 51 3.67 12.94 3.41
C ILE A 51 2.32 13.38 3.94
N LEU A 52 1.76 14.46 3.41
CA LEU A 52 0.45 14.96 3.82
C LEU A 52 -0.65 13.94 3.54
N LEU A 53 -0.62 13.29 2.37
CA LEU A 53 -1.60 12.26 2.01
C LEU A 53 -1.51 11.07 2.94
N GLY A 54 -0.32 10.56 3.20
CA GLY A 54 -0.11 9.43 4.10
C GLY A 54 -0.56 9.74 5.53
N THR A 55 -0.27 10.94 6.00
CA THR A 55 -0.69 11.40 7.33
C THR A 55 -2.21 11.45 7.42
N ALA A 56 -2.87 12.04 6.43
CA ALA A 56 -4.32 12.17 6.42
C ALA A 56 -5.01 10.82 6.37
N VAL A 57 -4.59 9.94 5.46
CA VAL A 57 -5.19 8.61 5.30
C VAL A 57 -5.01 7.79 6.58
N THR A 58 -3.81 7.79 7.14
CA THR A 58 -3.52 7.02 8.36
C THR A 58 -4.27 7.57 9.56
N ALA A 59 -4.40 8.88 9.67
CA ALA A 59 -5.17 9.50 10.76
C ALA A 59 -6.64 9.08 10.71
N ILE A 60 -7.20 8.94 9.52
CA ILE A 60 -8.58 8.50 9.34
C ILE A 60 -8.73 7.02 9.65
N ILE A 61 -7.87 6.17 9.09
CA ILE A 61 -7.93 4.71 9.24
C ILE A 61 -7.39 4.27 10.60
N GLN A 62 -6.45 5.01 11.17
CA GLN A 62 -5.73 4.69 12.41
C GLN A 62 -4.92 3.40 12.30
N SER A 63 -4.39 3.13 11.12
CA SER A 63 -3.52 1.97 10.90
C SER A 63 -2.45 2.30 9.87
N SER A 64 -1.23 2.51 10.34
CA SER A 64 -0.09 2.73 9.46
C SER A 64 0.27 1.46 8.68
N SER A 65 0.04 0.29 9.28
CA SER A 65 0.27 -0.99 8.60
C SER A 65 -0.66 -1.14 7.40
N ALA A 66 -1.95 -0.83 7.56
CA ALA A 66 -2.91 -0.90 6.46
C ALA A 66 -2.54 0.08 5.36
N THR A 67 -2.17 1.31 5.71
CA THR A 67 -1.75 2.32 4.73
C THR A 67 -0.50 1.87 3.97
N THR A 68 0.49 1.33 4.69
CA THR A 68 1.73 0.85 4.08
C THR A 68 1.48 -0.31 3.13
N VAL A 69 0.66 -1.29 3.53
CA VAL A 69 0.32 -2.43 2.67
C VAL A 69 -0.40 -1.97 1.41
N MET A 70 -1.33 -1.02 1.56
CA MET A 70 -2.06 -0.47 0.43
C MET A 70 -1.11 0.21 -0.57
N VAL A 71 -0.15 1.00 -0.07
CA VAL A 71 0.83 1.68 -0.90
C VAL A 71 1.74 0.69 -1.62
N VAL A 72 2.19 -0.36 -0.91
CA VAL A 72 2.99 -1.42 -1.53
C VAL A 72 2.20 -2.09 -2.65
N GLY A 73 0.90 -2.32 -2.43
CA GLY A 73 0.03 -2.86 -3.46
C GLY A 73 -0.06 -1.97 -4.70
N PHE A 74 -0.15 -0.66 -4.52
CA PHE A 74 -0.17 0.29 -5.63
C PHE A 74 1.14 0.27 -6.42
N VAL A 75 2.28 0.21 -5.73
CA VAL A 75 3.58 0.10 -6.39
C VAL A 75 3.67 -1.19 -7.19
N ASN A 76 3.25 -2.30 -6.58
CA ASN A 76 3.27 -3.62 -7.22
C ASN A 76 2.38 -3.66 -8.46
N ALA A 77 1.25 -2.96 -8.43
CA ALA A 77 0.32 -2.88 -9.56
C ALA A 77 0.76 -1.89 -10.65
N GLY A 78 1.88 -1.20 -10.45
CA GLY A 78 2.39 -0.22 -11.41
C GLY A 78 1.65 1.11 -11.41
N MET A 79 0.83 1.37 -10.38
CA MET A 79 0.05 2.60 -10.26
C MET A 79 0.83 3.74 -9.61
N MET A 80 1.95 3.43 -8.98
CA MET A 80 2.72 4.39 -8.20
C MET A 80 4.20 4.03 -8.28
N LYS A 81 5.06 5.04 -8.30
CA LYS A 81 6.51 4.83 -8.26
C LYS A 81 6.96 4.70 -6.80
N VAL A 82 8.09 4.01 -6.59
CA VAL A 82 8.66 3.83 -5.26
C VAL A 82 8.95 5.18 -4.59
N SER A 83 9.44 6.16 -5.35
CA SER A 83 9.72 7.49 -4.82
C SER A 83 8.47 8.18 -4.24
N GLN A 84 7.31 7.97 -4.86
CA GLN A 84 6.04 8.48 -4.37
C GLN A 84 5.59 7.73 -3.11
N ALA A 85 5.80 6.42 -3.09
CA ALA A 85 5.43 5.56 -1.97
C ALA A 85 6.19 5.92 -0.69
N ILE A 86 7.46 6.28 -0.80
CA ILE A 86 8.30 6.64 0.34
C ILE A 86 7.68 7.81 1.11
N GLY A 87 7.22 8.85 0.41
CA GLY A 87 6.58 10.00 1.03
C GLY A 87 5.32 9.61 1.80
N ILE A 88 4.48 8.77 1.19
CA ILE A 88 3.22 8.32 1.81
C ILE A 88 3.53 7.48 3.06
N ILE A 89 4.52 6.61 3.01
CA ILE A 89 4.90 5.77 4.15
C ILE A 89 5.43 6.63 5.30
N MET A 90 6.22 7.65 4.99
CA MET A 90 6.69 8.60 6.00
C MET A 90 5.49 9.31 6.66
N GLY A 91 4.52 9.74 5.87
CA GLY A 91 3.30 10.35 6.37
C GLY A 91 2.47 9.38 7.22
N ALA A 92 2.41 8.12 6.84
CA ALA A 92 1.71 7.09 7.60
C ALA A 92 2.30 6.93 9.00
N ASN A 93 3.61 7.03 9.14
CA ASN A 93 4.27 6.97 10.45
C ASN A 93 3.94 8.20 11.31
N ILE A 94 3.74 9.35 10.69
CA ILE A 94 3.37 10.58 11.40
C ILE A 94 1.90 10.53 11.83
N GLY A 95 1.01 10.01 10.97
CA GLY A 95 -0.42 10.02 11.20
C GLY A 95 -0.94 9.02 12.21
N THR A 96 -0.08 8.10 12.64
CA THR A 96 -0.48 7.09 13.64
C THR A 96 -0.54 7.69 15.09
#